data_591f797ba94ae9fffbf2c65701d28fa2
#
_entry.id   591f797ba94ae9fffbf2c65701d28fa2
#
_cell.length_a   1.000
_cell.length_b   1.000
_cell.length_c   1.000
_cell.angle_alpha   90.00
_cell.angle_beta   90.00
_cell.angle_gamma   90.00
#
_symmetry.space_group_name_H-M   'P 1'
#
loop_
_entity.id
_entity.type
_entity.pdbx_description
1 polymer ?
#
loop_
_entity_poly.entity_id
_entity_poly.type
_entity_poly.pdbx_seq_one_letter_code
_entity_poly.pdbx_strand_id
1 'polypeptide(L)'
;MKTFHNEEIYIKTDNFSDSIFKENTMFFDIETTGFSPVKAIVYMIGCARRIKNRIVIDQYFAETPDDEAAVIEAFAGSLSGCSTIISFNGVGFDIPFLKNKYKKYKQEDPFCNVQILDIFKELSPIKPLLCLENYKQKSIEAFLGIDREDK
;
A
#
# COMPACT_ATOMS: atom_id res chain seq x y z
N MET A 1 12.25 -14.59 -6.35
CA MET A 1 11.79 -13.31 -5.75
C MET A 1 12.96 -12.37 -5.53
N LYS A 2 12.82 -11.11 -5.87
CA LYS A 2 13.76 -10.02 -5.53
C LYS A 2 13.15 -9.09 -4.50
N THR A 3 14.00 -8.55 -3.61
CA THR A 3 13.62 -7.50 -2.67
C THR A 3 14.46 -6.27 -2.95
N PHE A 4 13.81 -5.13 -3.11
CA PHE A 4 14.44 -3.83 -3.19
C PHE A 4 14.18 -3.10 -1.87
N HIS A 5 15.23 -2.61 -1.25
CA HIS A 5 15.19 -1.93 0.03
C HIS A 5 15.80 -0.54 -0.10
N ASN A 6 15.11 0.48 0.37
CA ASN A 6 15.61 1.84 0.45
C ASN A 6 15.26 2.45 1.81
N GLU A 7 16.13 3.31 2.33
CA GLU A 7 15.88 4.05 3.55
C GLU A 7 16.15 5.54 3.31
N GLU A 8 15.20 6.37 3.76
CA GLU A 8 15.32 7.82 3.70
C GLU A 8 15.12 8.43 5.08
N ILE A 9 15.72 9.60 5.32
CA ILE A 9 15.51 10.33 6.57
C ILE A 9 14.10 10.93 6.54
N TYR A 10 13.30 10.62 7.57
CA TYR A 10 12.03 11.28 7.76
C TYR A 10 12.25 12.70 8.30
N ILE A 11 11.92 13.69 7.49
CA ILE A 11 11.95 15.09 7.89
C ILE A 11 10.54 15.48 8.31
N LYS A 12 10.37 15.74 9.60
CA LYS A 12 9.10 16.24 10.13
C LYS A 12 8.81 17.62 9.55
N THR A 13 7.77 17.71 8.72
CA THR A 13 7.34 18.98 8.09
C THR A 13 6.35 19.75 8.97
N ASP A 14 5.45 19.03 9.64
CA ASP A 14 4.40 19.60 10.50
C ASP A 14 3.83 18.54 11.46
N ASN A 15 3.05 18.99 12.44
CA ASN A 15 2.43 18.10 13.43
C ASN A 15 1.32 17.22 12.84
N PHE A 16 0.67 17.65 11.76
CA PHE A 16 -0.42 16.92 11.14
C PHE A 16 0.10 15.69 10.40
N SER A 17 1.13 15.86 9.56
CA SER A 17 1.81 14.74 8.87
C SER A 17 2.34 13.72 9.87
N ASP A 18 2.94 14.17 10.98
CA ASP A 18 3.46 13.31 12.03
C ASP A 18 2.35 12.55 12.79
N SER A 19 1.15 13.12 12.87
CA SER A 19 -0.02 12.44 13.48
C SER A 19 -0.61 11.33 12.63
N ILE A 20 -0.45 11.41 11.31
CA ILE A 20 -0.95 10.41 10.34
C ILE A 20 0.11 9.33 10.12
N PHE A 21 1.34 9.73 9.80
CA PHE A 21 2.43 8.80 9.51
C PHE A 21 3.24 8.49 10.78
N LYS A 22 2.64 7.71 11.65
CA LYS A 22 3.26 7.25 12.91
C LYS A 22 4.18 6.05 12.68
N GLU A 23 5.02 5.73 13.65
CA GLU A 23 5.96 4.59 13.59
C GLU A 23 5.29 3.22 13.34
N ASN A 24 4.02 3.07 13.69
CA ASN A 24 3.26 1.84 13.50
C ASN A 24 2.32 1.90 12.29
N THR A 25 2.58 2.80 11.36
CA THR A 25 1.80 3.01 10.14
C THR A 25 2.57 2.54 8.91
N MET A 26 1.88 1.88 7.99
CA MET A 26 2.40 1.44 6.70
C MET A 26 1.53 1.96 5.57
N PHE A 27 2.14 2.54 4.55
CA PHE A 27 1.55 2.68 3.22
C PHE A 27 1.88 1.44 2.40
N PHE A 28 0.94 0.97 1.58
CA PHE A 28 1.22 -0.12 0.65
C PHE A 28 0.36 -0.02 -0.62
N ASP A 29 0.84 -0.67 -1.66
CA ASP A 29 0.18 -0.83 -2.96
C ASP A 29 0.63 -2.14 -3.60
N ILE A 30 -0.20 -2.73 -4.48
CA ILE A 30 0.14 -3.97 -5.18
C ILE A 30 0.06 -3.81 -6.69
N GLU A 31 0.90 -4.56 -7.39
CA GLU A 31 0.84 -4.71 -8.83
C GLU A 31 0.48 -6.15 -9.20
N THR A 32 -0.48 -6.29 -10.10
CA THR A 32 -1.04 -7.58 -10.47
C THR A 32 -1.09 -7.76 -11.99
N THR A 33 -1.07 -8.99 -12.46
CA THR A 33 -1.21 -9.31 -13.88
C THR A 33 -2.64 -9.19 -14.41
N GLY A 34 -3.60 -8.80 -13.56
CA GLY A 34 -5.01 -8.62 -13.92
C GLY A 34 -5.91 -8.48 -12.72
N PHE A 35 -7.20 -8.26 -12.94
CA PHE A 35 -8.16 -7.90 -11.89
C PHE A 35 -8.74 -9.08 -11.10
N SER A 36 -8.60 -10.31 -11.59
CA SER A 36 -9.16 -11.48 -10.90
C SER A 36 -8.16 -12.11 -9.95
N PRO A 37 -8.39 -12.10 -8.64
CA PRO A 37 -7.44 -12.68 -7.68
C PRO A 37 -7.30 -14.20 -7.82
N VAL A 38 -8.23 -14.87 -8.50
CA VAL A 38 -8.17 -16.32 -8.77
C VAL A 38 -7.22 -16.62 -9.93
N LYS A 39 -7.24 -15.80 -11.00
CA LYS A 39 -6.51 -16.04 -12.25
C LYS A 39 -5.21 -15.25 -12.34
N ALA A 40 -5.19 -14.04 -11.84
CA ALA A 40 -4.04 -13.15 -11.91
C ALA A 40 -3.07 -13.40 -10.75
N ILE A 41 -1.87 -12.88 -10.88
CA ILE A 41 -0.75 -13.02 -9.95
C ILE A 41 -0.40 -11.65 -9.39
N VAL A 42 -0.10 -11.59 -8.09
CA VAL A 42 0.59 -10.43 -7.48
C VAL A 42 2.06 -10.56 -7.82
N TYR A 43 2.56 -9.69 -8.68
CA TYR A 43 3.96 -9.73 -9.05
C TYR A 43 4.82 -8.70 -8.32
N MET A 44 4.21 -7.68 -7.71
CA MET A 44 4.92 -6.74 -6.86
C MET A 44 4.04 -6.25 -5.72
N ILE A 45 4.64 -6.08 -4.54
CA ILE A 45 4.06 -5.35 -3.42
C ILE A 45 5.08 -4.31 -2.99
N GLY A 46 4.68 -3.03 -3.00
CA GLY A 46 5.44 -1.93 -2.43
C GLY A 46 4.90 -1.54 -1.08
N CYS A 47 5.75 -1.28 -0.10
CA CYS A 47 5.34 -0.73 1.17
C CYS A 47 6.34 0.30 1.70
N ALA A 48 5.82 1.31 2.41
CA ALA A 48 6.61 2.32 3.08
C ALA A 48 6.20 2.41 4.55
N ARG A 49 7.17 2.28 5.46
CA ARG A 49 6.97 2.31 6.91
C ARG A 49 7.84 3.38 7.54
N ARG A 50 7.32 4.00 8.59
CA ARG A 50 8.13 4.86 9.44
C ARG A 50 8.75 4.04 10.57
N ILE A 51 10.07 4.06 10.66
CA ILE A 51 10.85 3.46 11.75
C ILE A 51 11.70 4.56 12.37
N LYS A 52 11.31 5.06 13.54
CA LYS A 52 11.95 6.21 14.21
C LYS A 52 11.96 7.46 13.29
N ASN A 53 13.14 7.91 12.91
CA ASN A 53 13.35 9.06 12.02
C ASN A 53 13.66 8.64 10.57
N ARG A 54 13.29 7.44 10.16
CA ARG A 54 13.50 6.95 8.79
C ARG A 54 12.19 6.48 8.17
N ILE A 55 12.11 6.65 6.87
CA ILE A 55 11.14 5.97 6.02
C ILE A 55 11.86 4.78 5.42
N VAL A 56 11.34 3.60 5.66
CA VAL A 56 11.83 2.34 5.08
C VAL A 56 10.86 1.95 3.98
N ILE A 57 11.39 1.83 2.77
CA ILE A 57 10.63 1.44 1.57
C ILE A 57 11.12 0.07 1.14
N ASP A 58 10.22 -0.89 1.13
CA ASP A 58 10.48 -2.24 0.65
C ASP A 58 9.60 -2.53 -0.55
N GLN A 59 10.18 -3.15 -1.59
CA GLN A 59 9.45 -3.67 -2.73
C GLN A 59 9.80 -5.15 -2.90
N TYR A 60 8.77 -5.99 -2.90
CA TYR A 60 8.86 -7.43 -3.09
C TYR A 60 8.40 -7.78 -4.49
N PHE A 61 9.29 -8.31 -5.32
CA PHE A 61 9.04 -8.57 -6.73
C PHE A 61 9.16 -10.06 -7.05
N ALA A 62 8.10 -10.63 -7.65
CA ALA A 62 8.11 -11.98 -8.18
C ALA A 62 8.76 -11.99 -9.56
N GLU A 63 9.87 -12.71 -9.71
CA GLU A 63 10.54 -12.89 -11.02
C GLU A 63 9.80 -13.93 -11.85
N THR A 64 9.12 -14.85 -11.19
CA THR A 64 8.31 -15.90 -11.79
C THR A 64 6.96 -16.04 -11.07
N PRO A 65 5.94 -16.64 -11.68
CA PRO A 65 4.68 -16.91 -11.01
C PRO A 65 4.79 -17.71 -9.71
N ASP A 66 5.80 -18.56 -9.59
CA ASP A 66 6.03 -19.40 -8.41
C ASP A 66 6.50 -18.59 -7.20
N ASP A 67 7.01 -17.40 -7.42
CA ASP A 67 7.45 -16.48 -6.36
C ASP A 67 6.28 -15.77 -5.65
N GLU A 68 5.04 -15.85 -6.16
CA GLU A 68 3.89 -15.13 -5.60
C GLU A 68 3.70 -15.40 -4.10
N ALA A 69 3.82 -16.66 -3.68
CA ALA A 69 3.67 -17.03 -2.27
C ALA A 69 4.72 -16.37 -1.37
N ALA A 70 5.97 -16.31 -1.84
CA ALA A 70 7.07 -15.69 -1.11
C ALA A 70 6.93 -14.15 -1.04
N VAL A 71 6.42 -13.51 -2.09
CA VAL A 71 6.14 -12.07 -2.12
C VAL A 71 5.09 -11.70 -1.07
N ILE A 72 3.96 -12.42 -1.00
CA ILE A 72 2.91 -12.11 -0.03
C ILE A 72 3.32 -12.45 1.40
N GLU A 73 4.15 -13.48 1.61
CA GLU A 73 4.72 -13.82 2.92
C GLU A 73 5.68 -12.72 3.42
N ALA A 74 6.56 -12.24 2.55
CA ALA A 74 7.47 -11.14 2.87
C ALA A 74 6.72 -9.86 3.26
N PHE A 75 5.64 -9.54 2.55
CA PHE A 75 4.75 -8.43 2.91
C PHE A 75 4.09 -8.62 4.27
N ALA A 76 3.59 -9.82 4.58
CA ALA A 76 3.02 -10.11 5.90
C ALA A 76 4.05 -9.90 7.02
N GLY A 77 5.30 -10.29 6.78
CA GLY A 77 6.42 -10.03 7.69
C GLY A 77 6.65 -8.53 7.93
N SER A 78 6.60 -7.73 6.87
CA SER A 78 6.71 -6.25 6.97
C SER A 78 5.56 -5.61 7.71
N LEU A 79 4.38 -6.20 7.65
CA LEU A 79 3.20 -5.70 8.34
C LEU A 79 3.24 -5.98 9.86
N SER A 80 4.10 -6.90 10.29
CA SER A 80 4.26 -7.20 11.71
C SER A 80 4.68 -5.96 12.51
N GLY A 81 3.91 -5.66 13.56
CA GLY A 81 4.11 -4.47 14.38
C GLY A 81 3.43 -3.20 13.87
N CYS A 82 2.83 -3.22 12.68
CA CYS A 82 1.98 -2.11 12.22
C CYS A 82 0.58 -2.23 12.83
N SER A 83 0.03 -1.12 13.27
CA SER A 83 -1.35 -1.02 13.76
C SER A 83 -2.29 -0.39 12.73
N THR A 84 -1.74 0.33 11.78
CA THR A 84 -2.50 1.07 10.76
C THR A 84 -1.89 0.86 9.38
N ILE A 85 -2.74 0.58 8.41
CA ILE A 85 -2.41 0.57 6.99
C ILE A 85 -3.10 1.74 6.31
N ILE A 86 -2.37 2.43 5.45
CA ILE A 86 -2.90 3.47 4.57
C ILE A 86 -2.74 3.00 3.12
N SER A 87 -3.81 3.13 2.34
CA SER A 87 -3.83 2.78 0.92
C SER A 87 -4.73 3.72 0.13
N PHE A 88 -4.61 3.70 -1.18
CA PHE A 88 -5.51 4.42 -2.08
C PHE A 88 -6.42 3.42 -2.80
N ASN A 89 -7.70 3.36 -2.43
CA ASN A 89 -8.68 2.38 -2.91
C ASN A 89 -8.33 0.91 -2.58
N GLY A 90 -7.45 0.68 -1.62
CA GLY A 90 -7.00 -0.67 -1.24
C GLY A 90 -8.10 -1.55 -0.66
N VAL A 91 -9.10 -0.95 -0.01
CA VAL A 91 -10.30 -1.69 0.44
C VAL A 91 -11.13 -2.20 -0.74
N GLY A 92 -11.09 -1.50 -1.87
CA GLY A 92 -11.80 -1.90 -3.09
C GLY A 92 -11.06 -2.95 -3.91
N PHE A 93 -9.74 -3.03 -3.83
CA PHE A 93 -8.94 -3.89 -4.69
C PHE A 93 -7.83 -4.66 -3.96
N ASP A 94 -6.82 -3.98 -3.43
CA ASP A 94 -5.58 -4.59 -2.93
C ASP A 94 -5.83 -5.59 -1.79
N ILE A 95 -6.57 -5.17 -0.78
CA ILE A 95 -6.84 -5.99 0.41
C ILE A 95 -7.67 -7.23 0.08
N PRO A 96 -8.82 -7.14 -0.63
CA PRO A 96 -9.57 -8.32 -1.06
C PRO A 96 -8.76 -9.25 -1.95
N PHE A 97 -7.92 -8.69 -2.83
CA PHE A 97 -7.04 -9.46 -3.69
C PHE A 97 -6.04 -10.26 -2.86
N LEU A 98 -5.30 -9.61 -1.94
CA LEU A 98 -4.34 -10.25 -1.06
C LEU A 98 -5.00 -11.29 -0.14
N LYS A 99 -6.15 -10.98 0.47
CA LYS A 99 -6.89 -11.94 1.30
C LYS A 99 -7.22 -13.24 0.55
N ASN A 100 -7.57 -13.12 -0.74
CA ASN A 100 -7.80 -14.30 -1.57
C ASN A 100 -6.51 -15.10 -1.79
N LYS A 101 -5.36 -14.41 -1.96
CA LYS A 101 -4.06 -15.06 -2.11
C LYS A 101 -3.59 -15.74 -0.83
N TYR A 102 -3.71 -15.09 0.34
CA TYR A 102 -3.42 -15.72 1.63
C TYR A 102 -4.23 -17.00 1.81
N LYS A 103 -5.53 -16.98 1.50
CA LYS A 103 -6.37 -18.17 1.52
C LYS A 103 -5.91 -19.27 0.55
N LYS A 104 -5.55 -18.88 -0.70
CA LYS A 104 -5.02 -19.82 -1.73
C LYS A 104 -3.78 -20.55 -1.22
N TYR A 105 -2.87 -19.84 -0.59
CA TYR A 105 -1.60 -20.40 -0.10
C TYR A 105 -1.66 -20.91 1.34
N LYS A 106 -2.87 -20.94 1.95
CA LYS A 106 -3.09 -21.39 3.34
C LYS A 106 -2.25 -20.62 4.37
N GLN A 107 -1.99 -19.36 4.10
CA GLN A 107 -1.32 -18.44 5.00
C GLN A 107 -2.36 -17.68 5.84
N GLU A 108 -1.94 -17.21 7.02
CA GLU A 108 -2.80 -16.38 7.88
C GLU A 108 -3.08 -15.01 7.24
N ASP A 109 -4.28 -14.49 7.44
CA ASP A 109 -4.67 -13.15 6.99
C ASP A 109 -3.99 -12.09 7.88
N PRO A 110 -3.01 -11.33 7.40
CA PRO A 110 -2.28 -10.36 8.21
C PRO A 110 -3.09 -9.10 8.53
N PHE A 111 -4.26 -8.94 7.90
CA PHE A 111 -5.10 -7.74 8.07
C PHE A 111 -6.08 -7.83 9.26
N CYS A 112 -6.13 -8.96 9.98
CA CYS A 112 -7.14 -9.19 11.02
C CYS A 112 -7.09 -8.18 12.18
N ASN A 113 -5.91 -7.68 12.53
CA ASN A 113 -5.68 -6.79 13.69
C ASN A 113 -5.14 -5.42 13.28
N VAL A 114 -5.35 -5.00 12.04
CA VAL A 114 -4.82 -3.75 11.50
C VAL A 114 -5.97 -2.81 11.17
N GLN A 115 -5.88 -1.57 11.61
CA GLN A 115 -6.78 -0.50 11.18
C GLN A 115 -6.46 -0.14 9.73
N ILE A 116 -7.50 -0.02 8.90
CA ILE A 116 -7.34 0.32 7.49
C ILE A 116 -7.86 1.74 7.26
N LEU A 117 -7.00 2.61 6.77
CA LEU A 117 -7.33 3.95 6.30
C LEU A 117 -7.24 3.96 4.77
N ASP A 118 -8.38 4.06 4.11
CA ASP A 118 -8.45 4.13 2.64
C ASP A 118 -8.68 5.58 2.20
N ILE A 119 -7.64 6.21 1.65
CA ILE A 119 -7.67 7.62 1.23
C ILE A 119 -8.82 7.88 0.24
N PHE A 120 -9.09 6.96 -0.68
CA PHE A 120 -10.17 7.13 -1.64
C PHE A 120 -11.55 7.17 -0.97
N LYS A 121 -11.74 6.39 0.11
CA LYS A 121 -12.99 6.41 0.90
C LYS A 121 -13.11 7.68 1.73
N GLU A 122 -12.01 8.13 2.34
CA GLU A 122 -11.98 9.39 3.11
C GLU A 122 -12.27 10.61 2.24
N LEU A 123 -11.89 10.57 0.97
CA LEU A 123 -12.21 11.62 0.00
C LEU A 123 -13.68 11.60 -0.46
N SER A 124 -14.38 10.48 -0.30
CA SER A 124 -15.74 10.32 -0.85
C SER A 124 -16.73 11.42 -0.43
N PRO A 125 -16.77 11.88 0.83
CA PRO A 125 -17.69 12.95 1.26
C PRO A 125 -17.42 14.31 0.61
N ILE A 126 -16.16 14.59 0.24
CA ILE A 126 -15.74 15.88 -0.31
C ILE A 126 -15.62 15.90 -1.84
N LYS A 127 -15.80 14.75 -2.50
CA LYS A 127 -15.77 14.65 -3.97
C LYS A 127 -16.61 15.72 -4.68
N PRO A 128 -17.86 16.02 -4.26
CA PRO A 128 -18.65 17.06 -4.92
C PRO A 128 -18.01 18.45 -4.88
N LEU A 129 -17.17 18.72 -3.89
CA LEU A 129 -16.48 19.99 -3.71
C LEU A 129 -15.21 20.10 -4.57
N LEU A 130 -14.60 18.95 -4.90
CA LEU A 130 -13.35 18.93 -5.67
C LEU A 130 -13.58 19.16 -7.17
N CYS A 131 -14.77 18.89 -7.68
CA CYS A 131 -15.17 19.09 -9.08
C CYS A 131 -14.17 18.50 -10.10
N LEU A 132 -13.58 17.32 -9.81
CA LEU A 132 -12.63 16.65 -10.68
C LEU A 132 -13.35 15.77 -11.71
N GLU A 133 -12.79 15.64 -12.91
CA GLU A 133 -13.30 14.73 -13.95
C GLU A 133 -13.29 13.27 -13.52
N ASN A 134 -12.29 12.89 -12.74
CA ASN A 134 -12.17 11.57 -12.12
C ASN A 134 -11.41 11.67 -10.78
N TYR A 135 -11.50 10.61 -9.99
CA TYR A 135 -10.88 10.54 -8.65
C TYR A 135 -9.78 9.48 -8.58
N LYS A 136 -9.07 9.27 -9.69
CA LYS A 136 -7.84 8.46 -9.67
C LYS A 136 -6.77 9.17 -8.87
N GLN A 137 -5.84 8.42 -8.29
CA GLN A 137 -4.77 8.96 -7.48
C GLN A 137 -4.01 10.10 -8.18
N LYS A 138 -3.59 9.89 -9.44
CA LYS A 138 -2.90 10.93 -10.25
C LYS A 138 -3.70 12.23 -10.39
N SER A 139 -5.02 12.14 -10.54
CA SER A 139 -5.87 13.34 -10.68
C SER A 139 -5.97 14.12 -9.37
N ILE A 140 -6.00 13.43 -8.25
CA ILE A 140 -6.03 14.03 -6.91
C ILE A 140 -4.66 14.65 -6.59
N GLU A 141 -3.57 13.93 -6.88
CA GLU A 141 -2.22 14.44 -6.71
C GLU A 141 -1.99 15.73 -7.52
N ALA A 142 -2.39 15.74 -8.79
CA ALA A 142 -2.31 16.94 -9.64
C ALA A 142 -3.15 18.11 -9.07
N PHE A 143 -4.35 17.84 -8.56
CA PHE A 143 -5.17 18.85 -7.89
C PHE A 143 -4.49 19.44 -6.65
N LEU A 144 -3.74 18.61 -5.91
CA LEU A 144 -2.98 19.02 -4.73
C LEU A 144 -1.63 19.67 -5.07
N GLY A 145 -1.28 19.81 -6.35
CA GLY A 145 0.01 20.34 -6.80
C GLY A 145 1.18 19.39 -6.57
N ILE A 146 0.91 18.09 -6.48
CA ILE A 146 1.94 17.05 -6.34
C ILE A 146 2.33 16.60 -7.75
N ASP A 147 3.50 17.02 -8.20
CA ASP A 147 4.07 16.57 -9.47
C ASP A 147 4.82 15.24 -9.27
N ARG A 148 4.43 14.23 -10.04
CA ARG A 148 5.16 12.97 -10.13
C ARG A 148 6.18 13.05 -11.25
N GLU A 149 7.43 12.77 -10.94
CA GLU A 149 8.45 12.44 -11.94
C GLU A 149 8.34 10.94 -12.29
N ASP A 150 7.24 10.54 -12.91
CA ASP A 150 7.13 9.19 -13.48
C ASP A 150 8.10 9.11 -14.68
N LYS A 151 9.24 8.42 -14.49
CA LYS A 151 10.14 8.05 -15.59
C LYS A 151 9.68 6.76 -16.22
#